data_f05332ae5fa2a0fa0335286e025a1d0d
#
_entry.id   f05332ae5fa2a0fa0335286e025a1d0d
#
_cell.length_a   1.000
_cell.length_b   1.000
_cell.length_c   1.000
_cell.angle_alpha   90.00
_cell.angle_beta   90.00
_cell.angle_gamma   90.00
#
_symmetry.space_group_name_H-M   'P 1'
#
loop_
_entity.id
_entity.type
_entity.pdbx_description
1 polymer ?
#
loop_
_entity_poly.entity_id
_entity_poly.type
_entity_poly.pdbx_seq_one_letter_code
_entity_poly.pdbx_strand_id
1 'polypeptide(L)'
;MKKILGVAAAAAAIALSLSACGGPAPASTEAKGEINYWLWDANQLPAYQQCADDFTKANPDIKVKITQRGWDDYWTTLTNGFVSGTAPDVFTDHLAKYPEFASKKQLLSLDDAVKNDKLDLSVYNKGLSDLWVTEDGKRYGLPKDWDTVAMFYNKKLVADAGYTEEQLKGLDWNPKDGGSYEKAIAHLTVDKNGKRGDEAGFDKNNVAVYGLGLENSGAGTGQTQWSFLSATTGWTHTDKNPWGKNFNYDDPKFQETIAWWTGLVDKGYMPKLETTVGASVTDNFGAGKAAINTNGSWMIGQYTSYKGVETGIAPTPKGPDGKRASMFNGLADSIWAGTKNPAASVKWVEYLASTACQDVVASKAVVFPAITTSSEKAADAFKAKGIDVSAFTTHVKDGTTFLLPIADKAAKVEGIMKPAMDAVLSGKKPASSLSEANNQVNALFK
;
A
#
# COMPACT_ATOMS: atom_id res chain seq x y z
N MET A 1 19.33 47.67 -84.25
CA MET A 1 19.17 46.35 -84.86
C MET A 1 18.80 45.34 -83.79
N LYS A 2 17.56 45.12 -83.75
CA LYS A 2 16.76 43.90 -83.99
C LYS A 2 17.48 42.62 -83.49
N LYS A 3 16.93 41.94 -82.44
CA LYS A 3 16.37 40.62 -82.63
C LYS A 3 15.58 40.19 -81.38
N ILE A 4 14.40 39.83 -81.64
CA ILE A 4 13.37 39.18 -80.85
C ILE A 4 13.71 37.68 -80.69
N LEU A 5 13.45 37.10 -79.56
CA LEU A 5 13.13 35.68 -79.32
C LEU A 5 12.90 35.56 -77.80
N GLY A 6 11.80 35.10 -77.28
CA GLY A 6 11.01 33.96 -77.57
C GLY A 6 10.56 33.50 -76.19
N VAL A 7 9.27 33.75 -75.86
CA VAL A 7 8.66 33.36 -74.55
C VAL A 7 8.44 31.84 -74.54
N ALA A 8 8.97 31.14 -73.52
CA ALA A 8 8.52 29.83 -73.17
C ALA A 8 7.98 29.88 -71.72
N ALA A 9 6.67 29.82 -71.56
CA ALA A 9 6.00 29.72 -70.29
C ALA A 9 6.15 28.30 -69.74
N ALA A 10 6.88 28.14 -68.64
CA ALA A 10 6.84 26.94 -67.85
C ALA A 10 5.89 27.14 -66.66
N ALA A 11 4.73 26.53 -66.70
CA ALA A 11 3.75 26.49 -65.60
C ALA A 11 4.33 25.57 -64.52
N ALA A 12 4.85 26.13 -63.45
CA ALA A 12 5.21 25.39 -62.22
C ALA A 12 3.93 25.19 -61.40
N ALA A 13 3.43 23.96 -61.41
CA ALA A 13 2.36 23.52 -60.51
C ALA A 13 2.93 23.44 -59.08
N ILE A 14 2.56 24.42 -58.24
CA ILE A 14 2.82 24.40 -56.81
C ILE A 14 1.81 23.41 -56.20
N ALA A 15 2.27 22.18 -55.92
CA ALA A 15 1.52 21.26 -55.08
C ALA A 15 1.60 21.79 -53.63
N LEU A 16 0.53 22.43 -53.16
CA LEU A 16 0.30 22.68 -51.75
C LEU A 16 0.07 21.31 -51.07
N SER A 17 1.12 20.78 -50.43
CA SER A 17 1.01 19.73 -49.45
C SER A 17 0.25 20.29 -48.26
N LEU A 18 -1.05 20.01 -48.17
CA LEU A 18 -1.81 20.15 -46.93
C LEU A 18 -1.16 19.24 -45.90
N SER A 19 -0.38 19.83 -44.98
CA SER A 19 0.00 19.20 -43.74
C SER A 19 -1.28 18.97 -42.96
N ALA A 20 -1.86 17.80 -43.10
CA ALA A 20 -2.92 17.35 -42.22
C ALA A 20 -2.38 17.39 -40.79
N CYS A 21 -2.97 18.19 -39.92
CA CYS A 21 -2.81 18.10 -38.49
C CYS A 21 -3.03 16.64 -38.12
N GLY A 22 -1.93 15.94 -37.80
CA GLY A 22 -2.00 14.57 -37.33
C GLY A 22 -2.73 14.57 -35.99
N GLY A 23 -4.00 14.20 -36.01
CA GLY A 23 -4.66 13.75 -34.79
C GLY A 23 -3.86 12.58 -34.20
N PRO A 24 -3.96 12.31 -32.90
CA PRO A 24 -3.28 11.17 -32.29
C PRO A 24 -3.60 9.91 -33.10
N ALA A 25 -2.55 9.17 -33.46
CA ALA A 25 -2.70 7.90 -34.17
C ALA A 25 -3.69 7.00 -33.41
N PRO A 26 -4.62 6.31 -34.10
CA PRO A 26 -5.54 5.40 -33.44
C PRO A 26 -4.74 4.35 -32.67
N ALA A 27 -5.22 3.99 -31.47
CA ALA A 27 -4.62 2.96 -30.65
C ALA A 27 -4.58 1.64 -31.44
N SER A 28 -3.47 0.89 -31.29
CA SER A 28 -3.31 -0.41 -31.96
C SER A 28 -4.33 -1.41 -31.42
N THR A 29 -5.07 -2.05 -32.31
CA THR A 29 -5.94 -3.21 -31.98
C THR A 29 -5.16 -4.51 -31.93
N GLU A 30 -3.92 -4.53 -32.41
CA GLU A 30 -3.06 -5.71 -32.35
C GLU A 30 -2.22 -5.69 -31.06
N ALA A 31 -2.12 -6.85 -30.43
CA ALA A 31 -1.32 -7.02 -29.21
C ALA A 31 0.16 -7.16 -29.57
N LYS A 32 0.83 -6.02 -29.77
CA LYS A 32 2.26 -5.94 -30.10
C LYS A 32 2.87 -4.63 -29.60
N GLY A 33 4.21 -4.56 -29.51
CA GLY A 33 4.96 -3.36 -29.16
C GLY A 33 5.59 -3.45 -27.77
N GLU A 34 6.05 -2.30 -27.26
CA GLU A 34 6.64 -2.20 -25.93
C GLU A 34 5.61 -1.62 -24.96
N ILE A 35 5.50 -2.26 -23.80
CA ILE A 35 4.64 -1.84 -22.67
C ILE A 35 5.56 -1.30 -21.59
N ASN A 36 5.30 -0.08 -21.12
CA ASN A 36 5.90 0.46 -19.91
C ASN A 36 5.06 0.08 -18.71
N TYR A 37 5.61 -0.73 -17.81
CA TYR A 37 4.98 -1.16 -16.57
C TYR A 37 5.68 -0.56 -15.36
N TRP A 38 4.92 0.07 -14.46
CA TRP A 38 5.47 0.66 -13.23
C TRP A 38 5.01 -0.10 -11.99
N LEU A 39 5.95 -0.24 -11.04
CA LEU A 39 5.69 -0.72 -9.69
C LEU A 39 6.54 0.09 -8.69
N TRP A 40 6.15 0.07 -7.40
CA TRP A 40 6.90 0.81 -6.37
C TRP A 40 7.79 -0.06 -5.49
N ASP A 41 7.44 -1.33 -5.28
CA ASP A 41 8.15 -2.20 -4.34
C ASP A 41 9.38 -2.84 -4.97
N ALA A 42 10.57 -2.41 -4.51
CA ALA A 42 11.85 -2.95 -4.97
C ALA A 42 12.03 -4.43 -4.59
N ASN A 43 11.40 -4.92 -3.50
CA ASN A 43 11.51 -6.32 -3.10
C ASN A 43 10.76 -7.25 -4.06
N GLN A 44 9.70 -6.75 -4.68
CA GLN A 44 8.90 -7.50 -5.65
C GLN A 44 9.47 -7.46 -7.07
N LEU A 45 10.30 -6.45 -7.39
CA LEU A 45 10.85 -6.25 -8.75
C LEU A 45 11.46 -7.51 -9.37
N PRO A 46 12.29 -8.32 -8.67
CA PRO A 46 12.88 -9.52 -9.28
C PRO A 46 11.85 -10.58 -9.69
N ALA A 47 10.72 -10.68 -8.94
CA ALA A 47 9.65 -11.61 -9.28
C ALA A 47 8.90 -11.15 -10.53
N TYR A 48 8.55 -9.86 -10.61
CA TYR A 48 7.86 -9.31 -11.78
C TYR A 48 8.75 -9.21 -13.01
N GLN A 49 10.07 -9.05 -12.85
CA GLN A 49 11.01 -9.17 -13.96
C GLN A 49 10.98 -10.59 -14.56
N GLN A 50 10.96 -11.61 -13.71
CA GLN A 50 10.81 -12.99 -14.17
C GLN A 50 9.49 -13.20 -14.91
N CYS A 51 8.38 -12.66 -14.38
CA CYS A 51 7.09 -12.69 -15.07
C CYS A 51 7.16 -12.02 -16.45
N ALA A 52 7.85 -10.88 -16.57
CA ALA A 52 8.01 -10.15 -17.84
C ALA A 52 8.84 -10.95 -18.87
N ASP A 53 9.90 -11.60 -18.40
CA ASP A 53 10.75 -12.43 -19.25
C ASP A 53 9.97 -13.65 -19.77
N ASP A 54 9.22 -14.34 -18.90
CA ASP A 54 8.40 -15.49 -19.25
C ASP A 54 7.24 -15.10 -20.19
N PHE A 55 6.60 -13.95 -19.92
CA PHE A 55 5.55 -13.39 -20.76
C PHE A 55 6.07 -13.06 -22.18
N THR A 56 7.21 -12.33 -22.27
CA THR A 56 7.80 -11.95 -23.55
C THR A 56 8.23 -13.19 -24.36
N LYS A 57 8.73 -14.23 -23.68
CA LYS A 57 9.05 -15.50 -24.35
C LYS A 57 7.83 -16.16 -24.98
N ALA A 58 6.68 -16.10 -24.31
CA ALA A 58 5.42 -16.63 -24.80
C ALA A 58 4.74 -15.71 -25.84
N ASN A 59 5.05 -14.40 -25.80
CA ASN A 59 4.48 -13.35 -26.65
C ASN A 59 5.60 -12.51 -27.29
N PRO A 60 6.35 -13.02 -28.26
CA PRO A 60 7.58 -12.41 -28.76
C PRO A 60 7.39 -11.03 -29.39
N ASP A 61 6.17 -10.71 -29.82
CA ASP A 61 5.81 -9.41 -30.38
C ASP A 61 5.54 -8.33 -29.31
N ILE A 62 5.51 -8.71 -28.01
CA ILE A 62 5.28 -7.80 -26.88
C ILE A 62 6.52 -7.77 -25.97
N LYS A 63 7.07 -6.60 -25.75
CA LYS A 63 8.14 -6.37 -24.78
C LYS A 63 7.59 -5.65 -23.57
N VAL A 64 8.02 -6.04 -22.37
CA VAL A 64 7.65 -5.36 -21.12
C VAL A 64 8.89 -4.70 -20.52
N LYS A 65 8.82 -3.38 -20.37
CA LYS A 65 9.84 -2.58 -19.69
C LYS A 65 9.32 -2.19 -18.30
N ILE A 66 9.97 -2.73 -17.27
CA ILE A 66 9.61 -2.42 -15.88
C ILE A 66 10.39 -1.20 -15.38
N THR A 67 9.68 -0.28 -14.72
CA THR A 67 10.29 0.85 -14.01
C THR A 67 9.84 0.80 -12.55
N GLN A 68 10.80 0.69 -11.63
CA GLN A 68 10.54 0.79 -10.19
C GLN A 68 10.79 2.23 -9.73
N ARG A 69 9.88 2.75 -8.87
CA ARG A 69 9.99 4.06 -8.21
C ARG A 69 9.65 3.92 -6.73
N GLY A 70 10.27 4.72 -5.88
CA GLY A 70 9.87 4.77 -4.47
C GLY A 70 8.43 5.26 -4.29
N TRP A 71 7.77 4.87 -3.20
CA TRP A 71 6.35 5.10 -2.95
C TRP A 71 5.87 6.54 -3.21
N ASP A 72 6.51 7.55 -2.64
CA ASP A 72 6.08 8.95 -2.77
C ASP A 72 6.31 9.49 -4.20
N ASP A 73 7.46 9.17 -4.81
CA ASP A 73 7.79 9.54 -6.19
C ASP A 73 6.86 8.84 -7.19
N TYR A 74 6.50 7.59 -6.91
CA TYR A 74 5.60 6.80 -7.75
C TYR A 74 4.26 7.50 -7.97
N TRP A 75 3.55 7.85 -6.91
CA TRP A 75 2.22 8.45 -7.00
C TRP A 75 2.27 9.87 -7.57
N THR A 76 3.28 10.65 -7.20
CA THR A 76 3.47 12.01 -7.73
C THR A 76 3.73 11.97 -9.23
N THR A 77 4.64 11.09 -9.67
CA THR A 77 5.00 10.99 -11.09
C THR A 77 3.86 10.39 -11.91
N LEU A 78 3.15 9.38 -11.40
CA LEU A 78 2.00 8.77 -12.06
C LEU A 78 0.88 9.80 -12.28
N THR A 79 0.53 10.57 -11.23
CA THR A 79 -0.51 11.59 -11.32
C THR A 79 -0.15 12.69 -12.32
N ASN A 80 1.09 13.15 -12.32
CA ASN A 80 1.60 14.11 -13.29
C ASN A 80 1.61 13.52 -14.71
N GLY A 81 1.95 12.24 -14.84
CA GLY A 81 1.94 11.50 -16.10
C GLY A 81 0.56 11.42 -16.74
N PHE A 82 -0.49 11.24 -15.95
CA PHE A 82 -1.88 11.28 -16.46
C PHE A 82 -2.22 12.63 -17.09
N VAL A 83 -1.79 13.71 -16.45
CA VAL A 83 -2.06 15.09 -16.94
C VAL A 83 -1.24 15.42 -18.18
N SER A 84 0.03 15.02 -18.20
CA SER A 84 0.96 15.34 -19.31
C SER A 84 0.89 14.35 -20.47
N GLY A 85 0.15 13.24 -20.34
CA GLY A 85 0.09 12.19 -21.36
C GLY A 85 1.35 11.30 -21.40
N THR A 86 2.08 11.18 -20.30
CA THR A 86 3.34 10.41 -20.18
C THR A 86 3.28 9.32 -19.12
N ALA A 87 2.07 8.97 -18.63
CA ALA A 87 1.90 7.85 -17.71
C ALA A 87 2.31 6.52 -18.38
N PRO A 88 2.70 5.50 -17.59
CA PRO A 88 2.99 4.16 -18.12
C PRO A 88 1.73 3.53 -18.72
N ASP A 89 1.90 2.54 -19.59
CA ASP A 89 0.79 1.79 -20.17
C ASP A 89 0.03 1.02 -19.09
N VAL A 90 0.78 0.35 -18.21
CA VAL A 90 0.28 -0.47 -17.10
C VAL A 90 1.02 -0.08 -15.82
N PHE A 91 0.33 -0.16 -14.70
CA PHE A 91 0.93 0.18 -13.42
C PHE A 91 0.26 -0.57 -12.26
N THR A 92 1.05 -0.89 -11.24
CA THR A 92 0.49 -1.40 -9.99
C THR A 92 -0.36 -0.32 -9.32
N ASP A 93 -1.59 -0.65 -8.98
CA ASP A 93 -2.55 0.28 -8.39
C ASP A 93 -2.95 -0.15 -6.97
N HIS A 94 -3.49 0.78 -6.20
CA HIS A 94 -3.81 0.61 -4.79
C HIS A 94 -5.27 0.94 -4.52
N LEU A 95 -5.94 0.15 -3.65
CA LEU A 95 -7.36 0.33 -3.32
C LEU A 95 -7.72 1.76 -2.86
N ALA A 96 -6.80 2.43 -2.17
CA ALA A 96 -7.01 3.82 -1.74
C ALA A 96 -6.79 4.86 -2.85
N LYS A 97 -6.34 4.49 -4.05
CA LYS A 97 -5.98 5.42 -5.14
C LYS A 97 -6.85 5.25 -6.38
N TYR A 98 -7.13 4.00 -6.79
CA TYR A 98 -7.85 3.73 -8.03
C TYR A 98 -9.22 4.41 -8.14
N PRO A 99 -10.02 4.60 -7.05
CA PRO A 99 -11.32 5.26 -7.18
C PRO A 99 -11.23 6.67 -7.75
N GLU A 100 -10.23 7.43 -7.31
CA GLU A 100 -9.98 8.79 -7.83
C GLU A 100 -9.51 8.78 -9.29
N PHE A 101 -8.68 7.81 -9.68
CA PHE A 101 -8.24 7.67 -11.07
C PHE A 101 -9.39 7.24 -11.99
N ALA A 102 -10.25 6.33 -11.53
CA ALA A 102 -11.44 5.90 -12.26
C ALA A 102 -12.44 7.06 -12.45
N SER A 103 -12.74 7.82 -11.39
CA SER A 103 -13.65 8.98 -11.46
C SER A 103 -13.14 10.06 -12.42
N LYS A 104 -11.83 10.21 -12.53
CA LYS A 104 -11.15 11.11 -13.47
C LYS A 104 -10.98 10.53 -14.88
N LYS A 105 -11.51 9.32 -15.15
CA LYS A 105 -11.41 8.61 -16.44
C LYS A 105 -9.97 8.37 -16.90
N GLN A 106 -9.06 8.15 -15.94
CA GLN A 106 -7.65 7.86 -16.22
C GLN A 106 -7.38 6.38 -16.45
N LEU A 107 -8.34 5.51 -16.14
CA LEU A 107 -8.21 4.07 -16.24
C LEU A 107 -9.00 3.50 -17.41
N LEU A 108 -8.44 2.48 -18.08
CA LEU A 108 -9.14 1.66 -19.06
C LEU A 108 -9.97 0.61 -18.33
N SER A 109 -11.27 0.47 -18.68
CA SER A 109 -12.10 -0.61 -18.16
C SER A 109 -11.61 -1.97 -18.65
N LEU A 110 -11.64 -2.97 -17.77
CA LEU A 110 -11.27 -4.35 -18.03
C LEU A 110 -12.50 -5.27 -18.22
N ASP A 111 -13.72 -4.71 -18.27
CA ASP A 111 -14.95 -5.50 -18.40
C ASP A 111 -14.97 -6.35 -19.68
N ASP A 112 -14.57 -5.75 -20.80
CA ASP A 112 -14.51 -6.46 -22.09
C ASP A 112 -13.46 -7.56 -22.08
N ALA A 113 -12.30 -7.35 -21.47
CA ALA A 113 -11.24 -8.34 -21.30
C ALA A 113 -11.76 -9.54 -20.49
N VAL A 114 -12.32 -9.28 -19.31
CA VAL A 114 -12.88 -10.33 -18.44
C VAL A 114 -13.93 -11.15 -19.18
N LYS A 115 -14.82 -10.50 -19.93
CA LYS A 115 -15.91 -11.16 -20.64
C LYS A 115 -15.43 -11.95 -21.85
N ASN A 116 -14.60 -11.32 -22.72
CA ASN A 116 -14.18 -11.90 -24.00
C ASN A 116 -13.19 -13.04 -23.81
N ASP A 117 -12.25 -12.88 -22.87
CA ASP A 117 -11.22 -13.87 -22.56
C ASP A 117 -11.67 -14.86 -21.48
N LYS A 118 -12.94 -14.71 -21.00
CA LYS A 118 -13.60 -15.59 -20.02
C LYS A 118 -12.77 -15.81 -18.77
N LEU A 119 -12.24 -14.72 -18.20
CA LEU A 119 -11.39 -14.80 -17.03
C LEU A 119 -12.18 -15.33 -15.83
N ASP A 120 -11.66 -16.36 -15.18
CA ASP A 120 -12.25 -16.92 -13.97
C ASP A 120 -11.82 -16.09 -12.74
N LEU A 121 -12.70 -15.21 -12.28
CA LEU A 121 -12.46 -14.38 -11.12
C LEU A 121 -12.65 -15.12 -9.76
N SER A 122 -13.17 -16.36 -9.79
CA SER A 122 -13.38 -17.14 -8.57
C SER A 122 -12.09 -17.75 -8.01
N VAL A 123 -11.00 -17.71 -8.76
CA VAL A 123 -9.68 -18.22 -8.34
C VAL A 123 -9.02 -17.35 -7.24
N TYR A 124 -9.45 -16.08 -7.13
CA TYR A 124 -8.88 -15.13 -6.17
C TYR A 124 -9.45 -15.35 -4.77
N ASN A 125 -8.71 -14.92 -3.76
CA ASN A 125 -9.20 -14.86 -2.39
C ASN A 125 -10.54 -14.13 -2.33
N LYS A 126 -11.47 -14.66 -1.54
CA LYS A 126 -12.86 -14.23 -1.48
C LYS A 126 -13.03 -12.72 -1.36
N GLY A 127 -13.77 -12.12 -2.26
CA GLY A 127 -14.10 -10.69 -2.30
C GLY A 127 -13.00 -9.79 -2.88
N LEU A 128 -11.78 -10.29 -3.09
CA LEU A 128 -10.65 -9.46 -3.52
C LEU A 128 -10.87 -8.88 -4.93
N SER A 129 -11.45 -9.65 -5.83
CA SER A 129 -11.73 -9.18 -7.20
C SER A 129 -12.80 -8.07 -7.23
N ASP A 130 -13.76 -8.09 -6.29
CA ASP A 130 -14.87 -7.15 -6.28
C ASP A 130 -14.45 -5.75 -5.79
N LEU A 131 -13.32 -5.66 -5.08
CA LEU A 131 -12.77 -4.39 -4.60
C LEU A 131 -12.31 -3.47 -5.74
N TRP A 132 -12.12 -4.01 -6.95
CA TRP A 132 -11.67 -3.29 -8.14
C TRP A 132 -12.81 -2.91 -9.09
N VAL A 133 -14.05 -2.93 -8.57
CA VAL A 133 -15.26 -2.52 -9.30
C VAL A 133 -15.79 -1.22 -8.69
N THR A 134 -16.04 -0.22 -9.53
CA THR A 134 -16.59 1.07 -9.13
C THR A 134 -18.10 1.02 -8.89
N GLU A 135 -18.68 2.09 -8.30
CA GLU A 135 -20.13 2.16 -8.04
C GLU A 135 -21.00 1.99 -9.31
N ASP A 136 -20.48 2.33 -10.48
CA ASP A 136 -21.16 2.15 -11.79
C ASP A 136 -20.95 0.74 -12.38
N GLY A 137 -20.37 -0.17 -11.62
CA GLY A 137 -20.18 -1.58 -11.99
C GLY A 137 -19.01 -1.87 -12.91
N LYS A 138 -18.14 -0.89 -13.18
CA LYS A 138 -16.97 -1.08 -14.07
C LYS A 138 -15.74 -1.54 -13.30
N ARG A 139 -15.03 -2.51 -13.87
CA ARG A 139 -13.78 -3.04 -13.36
C ARG A 139 -12.59 -2.28 -13.93
N TYR A 140 -11.64 -1.91 -13.04
CA TYR A 140 -10.44 -1.17 -13.42
C TYR A 140 -9.13 -1.82 -12.98
N GLY A 141 -9.17 -2.97 -12.34
CA GLY A 141 -8.00 -3.75 -11.97
C GLY A 141 -8.27 -5.24 -11.91
N LEU A 142 -7.24 -6.05 -12.14
CA LEU A 142 -7.23 -7.47 -11.83
C LEU A 142 -6.33 -7.72 -10.62
N PRO A 143 -6.78 -8.52 -9.63
CA PRO A 143 -6.05 -8.71 -8.38
C PRO A 143 -4.65 -9.29 -8.57
N LYS A 144 -3.70 -8.69 -7.89
CA LYS A 144 -2.28 -9.03 -7.94
C LYS A 144 -1.81 -9.75 -6.68
N ASP A 145 -2.04 -9.12 -5.52
CA ASP A 145 -1.66 -9.62 -4.21
C ASP A 145 -2.62 -9.12 -3.13
N TRP A 146 -2.39 -9.56 -1.90
CA TRP A 146 -3.06 -9.07 -0.72
C TRP A 146 -2.12 -8.98 0.47
N ASP A 147 -2.47 -8.13 1.43
CA ASP A 147 -1.68 -7.85 2.62
C ASP A 147 -2.55 -7.70 3.87
N THR A 148 -1.97 -8.04 5.01
CA THR A 148 -2.46 -7.68 6.35
C THR A 148 -1.31 -7.10 7.17
N VAL A 149 -1.59 -6.60 8.37
CA VAL A 149 -0.62 -6.03 9.31
C VAL A 149 -0.39 -6.97 10.48
N ALA A 150 0.86 -7.04 10.94
CA ALA A 150 1.27 -7.77 12.12
C ALA A 150 2.37 -7.00 12.89
N MET A 151 2.75 -7.50 14.04
CA MET A 151 3.88 -7.00 14.84
C MET A 151 5.16 -7.74 14.47
N PHE A 152 6.15 -7.03 13.96
CA PHE A 152 7.53 -7.52 13.86
C PHE A 152 8.23 -7.19 15.17
N TYR A 153 8.95 -8.14 15.76
CA TYR A 153 9.69 -7.93 17.00
C TYR A 153 11.11 -8.51 16.94
N ASN A 154 12.01 -7.84 17.64
CA ASN A 154 13.39 -8.31 17.82
C ASN A 154 13.41 -9.37 18.93
N LYS A 155 13.62 -10.65 18.55
CA LYS A 155 13.58 -11.79 19.49
C LYS A 155 14.56 -11.63 20.65
N LYS A 156 15.76 -11.07 20.40
CA LYS A 156 16.74 -10.84 21.45
C LYS A 156 16.24 -9.83 22.48
N LEU A 157 15.73 -8.68 22.04
CA LEU A 157 15.22 -7.64 22.95
C LEU A 157 14.02 -8.12 23.76
N VAL A 158 13.16 -8.95 23.16
CA VAL A 158 12.02 -9.58 23.81
C VAL A 158 12.47 -10.58 24.87
N ALA A 159 13.44 -11.44 24.55
CA ALA A 159 14.00 -12.43 25.50
C ALA A 159 14.78 -11.75 26.64
N ASP A 160 15.58 -10.72 26.36
CA ASP A 160 16.30 -9.92 27.36
C ASP A 160 15.34 -9.20 28.34
N ALA A 161 14.10 -8.95 27.91
CA ALA A 161 13.02 -8.42 28.74
C ALA A 161 12.24 -9.51 29.48
N GLY A 162 12.60 -10.79 29.33
CA GLY A 162 11.91 -11.90 29.99
C GLY A 162 10.57 -12.28 29.38
N TYR A 163 10.22 -11.75 28.19
CA TYR A 163 9.04 -12.16 27.46
C TYR A 163 9.31 -13.38 26.58
N THR A 164 8.33 -14.25 26.48
CA THR A 164 8.29 -15.33 25.49
C THR A 164 7.55 -14.87 24.23
N GLU A 165 7.81 -15.54 23.10
CA GLU A 165 7.07 -15.30 21.86
C GLU A 165 5.57 -15.53 22.03
N GLU A 166 5.19 -16.52 22.85
CA GLU A 166 3.77 -16.84 23.12
C GLU A 166 3.07 -15.74 23.90
N GLN A 167 3.77 -15.07 24.83
CA GLN A 167 3.23 -13.90 25.52
C GLN A 167 2.97 -12.73 24.57
N LEU A 168 3.86 -12.49 23.58
CA LEU A 168 3.60 -11.47 22.55
C LEU A 168 2.40 -11.83 21.66
N LYS A 169 2.22 -13.10 21.33
CA LYS A 169 1.04 -13.57 20.59
C LYS A 169 -0.25 -13.44 21.40
N GLY A 170 -0.16 -13.39 22.74
CA GLY A 170 -1.30 -13.30 23.65
C GLY A 170 -1.76 -11.89 24.02
N LEU A 171 -1.05 -10.84 23.60
CA LEU A 171 -1.31 -9.47 24.05
C LEU A 171 -2.74 -8.98 23.77
N ASP A 172 -3.26 -8.21 24.72
CA ASP A 172 -4.51 -7.49 24.66
C ASP A 172 -4.29 -5.98 24.80
N TRP A 173 -5.21 -5.22 24.27
CA TRP A 173 -5.19 -3.77 24.25
C TRP A 173 -6.57 -3.17 24.51
N ASN A 174 -6.61 -2.01 25.16
CA ASN A 174 -7.79 -1.16 25.25
C ASN A 174 -7.38 0.33 25.33
N PRO A 175 -8.24 1.28 24.96
CA PRO A 175 -7.86 2.70 24.88
C PRO A 175 -7.70 3.39 26.26
N LYS A 176 -8.09 2.73 27.38
CA LYS A 176 -8.05 3.35 28.73
C LYS A 176 -6.66 3.25 29.36
N ASP A 177 -6.10 2.06 29.36
CA ASP A 177 -4.81 1.76 30.02
C ASP A 177 -3.82 0.99 29.15
N GLY A 178 -4.19 0.71 27.88
CA GLY A 178 -3.35 0.03 26.91
C GLY A 178 -3.20 -1.48 27.11
N GLY A 179 -3.80 -2.05 28.17
CA GLY A 179 -3.79 -3.48 28.46
C GLY A 179 -2.38 -4.06 28.65
N SER A 180 -2.23 -5.34 28.33
CA SER A 180 -0.93 -6.03 28.35
C SER A 180 -0.02 -5.54 27.20
N TYR A 181 -0.58 -4.97 26.13
CA TYR A 181 0.21 -4.41 25.02
C TYR A 181 1.03 -3.20 25.47
N GLU A 182 0.43 -2.24 26.19
CA GLU A 182 1.20 -1.10 26.71
C GLU A 182 2.23 -1.54 27.76
N LYS A 183 1.88 -2.50 28.62
CA LYS A 183 2.82 -3.03 29.60
C LYS A 183 4.05 -3.65 28.93
N ALA A 184 3.84 -4.42 27.85
CA ALA A 184 4.94 -4.97 27.07
C ALA A 184 5.77 -3.88 26.40
N ILE A 185 5.14 -2.87 25.77
CA ILE A 185 5.85 -1.75 25.15
C ILE A 185 6.69 -1.01 26.20
N ALA A 186 6.11 -0.69 27.37
CA ALA A 186 6.83 0.00 28.45
C ALA A 186 8.04 -0.80 28.92
N HIS A 187 7.86 -2.09 29.18
CA HIS A 187 8.94 -2.96 29.67
C HIS A 187 10.04 -3.22 28.62
N LEU A 188 9.70 -3.22 27.34
CA LEU A 188 10.65 -3.31 26.23
C LEU A 188 11.39 -2.01 25.95
N THR A 189 10.88 -0.87 26.42
CA THR A 189 11.54 0.43 26.30
C THR A 189 12.71 0.51 27.28
N VAL A 190 13.89 0.94 26.83
CA VAL A 190 15.08 1.06 27.69
C VAL A 190 15.74 2.41 27.46
N ASP A 191 16.05 3.15 28.55
CA ASP A 191 16.80 4.39 28.48
C ASP A 191 18.32 4.16 28.35
N LYS A 192 19.09 5.22 28.16
CA LYS A 192 20.56 5.15 28.04
C LYS A 192 21.27 4.72 29.34
N ASN A 193 20.57 4.71 30.47
CA ASN A 193 21.10 4.24 31.75
C ASN A 193 20.74 2.75 31.99
N GLY A 194 20.05 2.11 31.03
CA GLY A 194 19.63 0.72 31.11
C GLY A 194 18.33 0.47 31.88
N LYS A 195 17.59 1.54 32.28
CA LYS A 195 16.32 1.42 32.97
C LYS A 195 15.19 1.20 31.99
N ARG A 196 14.25 0.34 32.36
CA ARG A 196 13.06 0.06 31.57
C ARG A 196 11.98 1.13 31.77
N GLY A 197 11.08 1.28 30.78
CA GLY A 197 10.04 2.31 30.79
C GLY A 197 9.05 2.21 31.98
N ASP A 198 8.90 1.05 32.56
CA ASP A 198 8.06 0.78 33.74
C ASP A 198 8.84 0.82 35.08
N GLU A 199 10.13 1.11 35.05
CA GLU A 199 10.96 1.19 36.26
C GLU A 199 11.05 2.62 36.81
N ALA A 200 11.14 2.73 38.12
CA ALA A 200 11.35 4.02 38.78
C ALA A 200 12.68 4.67 38.34
N GLY A 201 12.62 5.93 37.91
CA GLY A 201 13.77 6.68 37.42
C GLY A 201 14.12 6.44 35.97
N PHE A 202 13.23 5.87 35.18
CA PHE A 202 13.32 5.85 33.71
C PHE A 202 13.40 7.28 33.16
N ASP A 203 14.38 7.52 32.29
CA ASP A 203 14.56 8.81 31.62
C ASP A 203 13.96 8.78 30.21
N LYS A 204 12.70 9.19 30.11
CA LYS A 204 11.94 9.24 28.86
C LYS A 204 12.53 10.19 27.79
N ASN A 205 13.45 11.09 28.16
CA ASN A 205 14.09 12.01 27.22
C ASN A 205 15.39 11.46 26.64
N ASN A 206 15.92 10.35 27.19
CA ASN A 206 17.16 9.72 26.78
C ASN A 206 16.96 8.22 26.50
N VAL A 207 16.00 7.89 25.65
CA VAL A 207 15.68 6.50 25.29
C VAL A 207 16.76 5.94 24.35
N ALA A 208 17.22 4.73 24.63
CA ALA A 208 18.14 3.96 23.79
C ALA A 208 17.40 2.99 22.90
N VAL A 209 16.35 2.31 23.44
CA VAL A 209 15.49 1.36 22.72
C VAL A 209 14.05 1.73 23.01
N TYR A 210 13.30 2.02 21.95
CA TYR A 210 11.84 2.22 22.05
C TYR A 210 11.12 0.87 22.04
N GLY A 211 10.11 0.73 22.89
CA GLY A 211 9.27 -0.48 22.89
C GLY A 211 8.47 -0.62 21.60
N LEU A 212 7.97 0.51 21.08
CA LEU A 212 7.25 0.57 19.80
C LEU A 212 7.94 1.59 18.87
N GLY A 213 8.26 1.17 17.66
CA GLY A 213 8.78 2.06 16.61
C GLY A 213 7.68 2.91 16.00
N LEU A 214 8.07 4.02 15.38
CA LEU A 214 7.18 4.96 14.70
C LEU A 214 7.72 5.26 13.31
N GLU A 215 6.88 5.13 12.29
CA GLU A 215 7.19 5.52 10.91
C GLU A 215 6.70 6.96 10.62
N ASN A 216 5.41 7.19 10.84
CA ASN A 216 4.73 8.47 10.62
C ASN A 216 3.38 8.49 11.39
N SER A 217 2.58 9.54 11.21
CA SER A 217 1.28 9.68 11.89
C SER A 217 0.15 8.77 11.35
N GLY A 218 0.37 8.08 10.23
CA GLY A 218 -0.65 7.26 9.58
C GLY A 218 -1.69 8.06 8.79
N ALA A 219 -1.59 9.39 8.77
CA ALA A 219 -2.51 10.29 8.08
C ALA A 219 -4.00 9.93 8.32
N GLY A 220 -4.81 9.79 7.27
CA GLY A 220 -6.23 9.45 7.41
C GLY A 220 -6.53 7.96 7.47
N THR A 221 -5.57 7.08 7.18
CA THR A 221 -5.82 5.63 7.13
C THR A 221 -5.23 4.87 8.31
N GLY A 222 -4.09 5.32 8.85
CA GLY A 222 -3.37 4.62 9.91
C GLY A 222 -2.99 3.20 9.56
N GLN A 223 -2.66 2.96 8.28
CA GLN A 223 -2.54 1.64 7.68
C GLN A 223 -1.75 0.64 8.53
N THR A 224 -0.58 1.05 9.02
CA THR A 224 0.31 0.23 9.84
C THR A 224 0.43 0.75 11.27
N GLN A 225 -0.14 1.91 11.59
CA GLN A 225 0.09 2.63 12.84
C GLN A 225 -0.98 2.34 13.90
N TRP A 226 -2.23 2.68 13.63
CA TRP A 226 -3.30 2.68 14.64
C TRP A 226 -4.64 2.08 14.16
N SER A 227 -4.81 1.84 12.85
CA SER A 227 -6.11 1.39 12.31
C SER A 227 -6.57 0.06 12.88
N PHE A 228 -5.66 -0.88 13.11
CA PHE A 228 -5.98 -2.18 13.71
C PHE A 228 -6.47 -2.04 15.16
N LEU A 229 -5.95 -1.07 15.92
CA LEU A 229 -6.43 -0.76 17.28
C LEU A 229 -7.83 -0.15 17.22
N SER A 230 -8.03 0.91 16.42
CA SER A 230 -9.31 1.58 16.27
C SER A 230 -10.40 0.62 15.81
N ALA A 231 -10.12 -0.27 14.86
CA ALA A 231 -11.08 -1.25 14.37
C ALA A 231 -11.55 -2.23 15.45
N THR A 232 -10.70 -2.59 16.42
CA THR A 232 -11.10 -3.48 17.53
C THR A 232 -12.05 -2.83 18.53
N THR A 233 -12.24 -1.50 18.48
CA THR A 233 -13.27 -0.80 19.28
C THR A 233 -14.64 -0.80 18.63
N GLY A 234 -14.75 -1.36 17.43
CA GLY A 234 -15.93 -1.29 16.58
C GLY A 234 -16.06 0.03 15.82
N TRP A 235 -15.00 0.84 15.78
CA TRP A 235 -14.93 2.02 14.92
C TRP A 235 -14.70 1.62 13.46
N THR A 236 -15.28 2.41 12.55
CA THR A 236 -15.04 2.30 11.10
C THR A 236 -14.66 3.66 10.54
N HIS A 237 -13.79 3.68 9.54
CA HIS A 237 -13.36 4.93 8.90
C HIS A 237 -14.52 5.72 8.30
N THR A 238 -15.51 5.01 7.75
CA THR A 238 -16.62 5.61 7.00
C THR A 238 -17.94 4.93 7.34
N ASP A 239 -19.04 5.58 7.01
CA ASP A 239 -20.42 5.07 7.15
C ASP A 239 -20.65 3.75 6.41
N LYS A 240 -20.01 3.55 5.27
CA LYS A 240 -19.95 2.29 4.51
C LYS A 240 -18.60 2.16 3.82
N ASN A 241 -18.18 0.96 3.49
CA ASN A 241 -16.96 0.69 2.72
C ASN A 241 -17.16 -0.55 1.83
N PRO A 242 -16.95 -0.47 0.51
CA PRO A 242 -16.49 0.67 -0.29
C PRO A 242 -17.50 1.83 -0.43
N TRP A 243 -17.02 2.96 -0.94
CA TRP A 243 -17.78 4.12 -1.42
C TRP A 243 -18.50 4.92 -0.34
N GLY A 244 -17.97 4.92 0.90
CA GLY A 244 -18.41 5.79 1.98
C GLY A 244 -18.15 7.26 1.67
N LYS A 245 -19.06 8.13 2.17
CA LYS A 245 -19.00 9.59 1.97
C LYS A 245 -18.99 10.36 3.29
N ASN A 246 -19.27 9.68 4.40
CA ASN A 246 -19.19 10.24 5.74
C ASN A 246 -18.07 9.54 6.51
N PHE A 247 -17.03 10.28 6.84
CA PHE A 247 -15.91 9.83 7.65
C PHE A 247 -16.21 10.05 9.13
N ASN A 248 -15.63 9.22 9.99
CA ASN A 248 -15.93 9.12 11.43
C ASN A 248 -14.70 9.46 12.30
N TYR A 249 -13.86 10.43 11.90
CA TYR A 249 -12.70 10.85 12.73
C TYR A 249 -13.10 11.65 13.97
N ASP A 250 -14.36 12.06 14.10
CA ASP A 250 -14.95 12.70 15.26
C ASP A 250 -15.56 11.70 16.26
N ASP A 251 -15.61 10.40 15.94
CA ASP A 251 -16.09 9.37 16.85
C ASP A 251 -15.20 9.29 18.11
N PRO A 252 -15.79 9.31 19.32
CA PRO A 252 -15.03 9.22 20.57
C PRO A 252 -14.12 7.99 20.65
N LYS A 253 -14.54 6.83 20.13
CA LYS A 253 -13.72 5.60 20.12
C LYS A 253 -12.42 5.78 19.34
N PHE A 254 -12.51 6.48 18.21
CA PHE A 254 -11.32 6.83 17.41
C PHE A 254 -10.43 7.79 18.18
N GLN A 255 -11.00 8.87 18.71
CA GLN A 255 -10.24 9.90 19.41
C GLN A 255 -9.57 9.37 20.69
N GLU A 256 -10.24 8.48 21.44
CA GLU A 256 -9.64 7.78 22.58
C GLU A 256 -8.47 6.88 22.15
N THR A 257 -8.63 6.14 21.04
CA THR A 257 -7.55 5.31 20.48
C THR A 257 -6.34 6.17 20.10
N ILE A 258 -6.57 7.28 19.39
CA ILE A 258 -5.50 8.18 18.98
C ILE A 258 -4.84 8.86 20.19
N ALA A 259 -5.62 9.28 21.19
CA ALA A 259 -5.07 9.85 22.41
C ALA A 259 -4.16 8.86 23.17
N TRP A 260 -4.58 7.59 23.27
CA TRP A 260 -3.73 6.55 23.84
C TRP A 260 -2.45 6.34 23.02
N TRP A 261 -2.61 6.16 21.69
CA TRP A 261 -1.48 5.85 20.79
C TRP A 261 -0.44 6.97 20.79
N THR A 262 -0.87 8.24 20.69
CA THR A 262 0.04 9.39 20.74
C THR A 262 0.63 9.60 22.15
N GLY A 263 -0.09 9.22 23.21
CA GLY A 263 0.39 9.24 24.58
C GLY A 263 1.62 8.35 24.82
N LEU A 264 1.89 7.35 23.97
CA LEU A 264 3.11 6.56 24.03
C LEU A 264 4.37 7.41 23.77
N VAL A 265 4.25 8.47 22.95
CA VAL A 265 5.34 9.44 22.71
C VAL A 265 5.64 10.23 23.99
N ASP A 266 4.60 10.70 24.67
CA ASP A 266 4.75 11.48 25.92
C ASP A 266 5.35 10.64 27.05
N LYS A 267 5.10 9.34 27.05
CA LYS A 267 5.69 8.36 27.99
C LYS A 267 7.12 7.98 27.62
N GLY A 268 7.60 8.33 26.43
CA GLY A 268 8.92 7.94 25.92
C GLY A 268 8.98 6.51 25.42
N TYR A 269 7.85 5.85 25.17
CA TYR A 269 7.77 4.47 24.70
C TYR A 269 7.79 4.34 23.16
N MET A 270 7.50 5.44 22.49
CA MET A 270 7.52 5.58 21.04
C MET A 270 8.30 6.85 20.66
N PRO A 271 9.05 6.87 19.54
CA PRO A 271 9.82 8.05 19.11
C PRO A 271 8.93 9.26 18.83
N LYS A 272 9.49 10.46 18.97
CA LYS A 272 8.82 11.68 18.52
C LYS A 272 8.78 11.74 16.98
N LEU A 273 7.70 12.30 16.42
CA LEU A 273 7.51 12.40 14.98
C LEU A 273 8.69 13.09 14.27
N GLU A 274 9.22 14.17 14.82
CA GLU A 274 10.34 14.90 14.23
C GLU A 274 11.62 14.08 14.12
N THR A 275 11.78 13.03 14.93
CA THR A 275 12.95 12.13 14.88
C THR A 275 12.81 11.04 13.81
N THR A 276 11.63 10.89 13.21
CA THR A 276 11.40 9.91 12.12
C THR A 276 11.65 10.50 10.75
N VAL A 277 11.77 11.82 10.63
CA VAL A 277 12.03 12.49 9.35
C VAL A 277 13.41 12.10 8.82
N GLY A 278 13.44 11.47 7.64
CA GLY A 278 14.67 10.99 7.02
C GLY A 278 15.28 9.74 7.68
N ALA A 279 14.60 9.14 8.67
CA ALA A 279 15.01 7.90 9.30
C ALA A 279 14.02 6.78 8.91
N SER A 280 14.55 5.65 8.47
CA SER A 280 13.74 4.46 8.19
C SER A 280 13.34 3.77 9.49
N VAL A 281 12.05 3.51 9.68
CA VAL A 281 11.55 2.73 10.83
C VAL A 281 12.13 1.31 10.84
N THR A 282 12.31 0.72 9.67
CA THR A 282 12.90 -0.61 9.53
C THR A 282 14.39 -0.60 9.84
N ASP A 283 15.14 0.43 9.43
CA ASP A 283 16.56 0.55 9.75
C ASP A 283 16.79 0.78 11.25
N ASN A 284 15.91 1.55 11.91
CA ASN A 284 15.94 1.69 13.38
C ASN A 284 15.67 0.34 14.07
N PHE A 285 14.78 -0.48 13.55
CA PHE A 285 14.56 -1.84 14.03
C PHE A 285 15.80 -2.71 13.81
N GLY A 286 16.37 -2.71 12.60
CA GLY A 286 17.61 -3.43 12.27
C GLY A 286 18.80 -2.99 13.10
N ALA A 287 18.85 -1.75 13.55
CA ALA A 287 19.86 -1.22 14.47
C ALA A 287 19.56 -1.52 15.97
N GLY A 288 18.49 -2.24 16.28
CA GLY A 288 18.08 -2.56 17.65
C GLY A 288 17.54 -1.37 18.44
N LYS A 289 17.10 -0.28 17.77
CA LYS A 289 16.57 0.92 18.42
C LYS A 289 15.05 0.87 18.67
N ALA A 290 14.36 -0.15 18.15
CA ALA A 290 12.97 -0.44 18.42
C ALA A 290 12.78 -1.94 18.64
N ALA A 291 12.01 -2.31 19.67
CA ALA A 291 11.77 -3.70 20.02
C ALA A 291 10.63 -4.31 19.19
N ILE A 292 9.56 -3.55 18.96
CA ILE A 292 8.39 -3.91 18.18
C ILE A 292 8.15 -2.83 17.11
N ASN A 293 7.83 -3.27 15.89
CA ASN A 293 7.24 -2.42 14.84
C ASN A 293 5.96 -3.08 14.33
N THR A 294 4.94 -2.28 14.03
CA THR A 294 3.77 -2.76 13.29
C THR A 294 3.96 -2.44 11.81
N ASN A 295 3.81 -3.44 10.94
CA ASN A 295 3.93 -3.24 9.50
C ASN A 295 3.20 -4.34 8.73
N GLY A 296 3.08 -4.16 7.42
CA GLY A 296 2.40 -5.10 6.55
C GLY A 296 3.28 -6.27 6.08
N SER A 297 2.59 -7.30 5.56
CA SER A 297 3.24 -8.52 5.04
C SER A 297 4.22 -8.25 3.90
N TRP A 298 4.09 -7.13 3.15
CA TRP A 298 5.05 -6.70 2.13
C TRP A 298 6.45 -6.40 2.70
N MET A 299 6.58 -6.18 4.01
CA MET A 299 7.84 -5.88 4.68
C MET A 299 8.54 -7.09 5.29
N ILE A 300 7.98 -8.31 5.15
CA ILE A 300 8.57 -9.54 5.71
C ILE A 300 10.04 -9.67 5.26
N GLY A 301 10.29 -9.56 3.95
CA GLY A 301 11.63 -9.67 3.39
C GLY A 301 12.63 -8.67 3.99
N GLN A 302 12.20 -7.42 4.19
CA GLN A 302 13.03 -6.36 4.77
C GLN A 302 13.37 -6.66 6.24
N TYR A 303 12.35 -6.93 7.08
CA TYR A 303 12.56 -7.18 8.51
C TYR A 303 13.38 -8.44 8.79
N THR A 304 13.27 -9.47 7.95
CA THR A 304 14.02 -10.72 8.12
C THR A 304 15.41 -10.70 7.48
N SER A 305 15.79 -9.64 6.77
CA SER A 305 17.09 -9.51 6.10
C SER A 305 18.18 -8.90 6.97
N TYR A 306 17.87 -8.28 8.11
CA TYR A 306 18.85 -7.57 8.94
C TYR A 306 19.80 -8.54 9.62
N LYS A 307 21.09 -8.40 9.31
CA LYS A 307 22.14 -9.21 9.95
C LYS A 307 22.25 -8.89 11.43
N GLY A 308 22.28 -9.94 12.26
CA GLY A 308 22.40 -9.79 13.71
C GLY A 308 21.08 -9.49 14.44
N VAL A 309 19.97 -9.40 13.70
CA VAL A 309 18.63 -9.30 14.29
C VAL A 309 17.82 -10.53 13.90
N GLU A 310 17.46 -11.33 14.88
CA GLU A 310 16.48 -12.40 14.68
C GLU A 310 15.08 -11.80 14.85
N THR A 311 14.33 -11.74 13.74
CA THR A 311 13.00 -11.17 13.71
C THR A 311 11.94 -12.23 13.97
N GLY A 312 11.06 -11.99 14.93
CA GLY A 312 9.82 -12.73 15.11
C GLY A 312 8.62 -11.93 14.58
N ILE A 313 7.52 -12.63 14.34
CA ILE A 313 6.26 -12.03 13.87
C ILE A 313 5.12 -12.51 14.78
N ALA A 314 4.34 -11.57 15.31
CA ALA A 314 3.18 -11.85 16.15
C ALA A 314 1.94 -11.12 15.61
N PRO A 315 0.74 -11.67 15.77
CA PRO A 315 -0.48 -11.00 15.36
C PRO A 315 -0.69 -9.71 16.17
N THR A 316 -1.48 -8.79 15.62
CA THR A 316 -1.92 -7.58 16.33
C THR A 316 -2.58 -7.92 17.67
N PRO A 317 -2.54 -7.05 18.70
CA PRO A 317 -3.15 -7.33 20.00
C PRO A 317 -4.67 -7.52 19.87
N LYS A 318 -5.25 -8.25 20.81
CA LYS A 318 -6.70 -8.36 20.95
C LYS A 318 -7.27 -7.06 21.52
N GLY A 319 -8.36 -6.59 20.94
CA GLY A 319 -9.06 -5.40 21.41
C GLY A 319 -10.00 -5.67 22.61
N PRO A 320 -10.80 -4.64 22.98
CA PRO A 320 -11.70 -4.70 24.15
C PRO A 320 -12.73 -5.80 24.10
N ASP A 321 -13.11 -6.26 22.91
CA ASP A 321 -14.06 -7.37 22.69
C ASP A 321 -13.39 -8.75 22.64
N GLY A 322 -12.08 -8.83 22.88
CA GLY A 322 -11.28 -10.06 22.82
C GLY A 322 -10.90 -10.49 21.40
N LYS A 323 -11.30 -9.72 20.37
CA LYS A 323 -10.98 -9.99 18.96
C LYS A 323 -9.80 -9.14 18.51
N ARG A 324 -9.12 -9.64 17.48
CA ARG A 324 -8.09 -8.88 16.76
C ARG A 324 -8.70 -8.18 15.55
N ALA A 325 -7.99 -7.23 15.01
CA ALA A 325 -8.29 -6.69 13.70
C ALA A 325 -7.00 -6.45 12.91
N SER A 326 -7.08 -6.55 11.61
CA SER A 326 -6.03 -6.10 10.70
C SER A 326 -6.66 -5.55 9.43
N MET A 327 -6.06 -4.51 8.86
CA MET A 327 -6.51 -4.09 7.55
C MET A 327 -6.28 -5.20 6.53
N PHE A 328 -7.15 -5.30 5.55
CA PHE A 328 -6.96 -6.10 4.36
C PHE A 328 -6.72 -5.15 3.19
N ASN A 329 -5.53 -5.21 2.64
CA ASN A 329 -5.18 -4.46 1.46
C ASN A 329 -5.11 -5.42 0.28
N GLY A 330 -5.57 -4.96 -0.88
CA GLY A 330 -5.41 -5.67 -2.14
C GLY A 330 -4.77 -4.74 -3.15
N LEU A 331 -3.80 -5.25 -3.88
CA LEU A 331 -3.25 -4.56 -5.03
C LEU A 331 -3.78 -5.17 -6.31
N ALA A 332 -3.80 -4.38 -7.37
CA ALA A 332 -4.09 -4.82 -8.72
C ALA A 332 -3.18 -4.11 -9.70
N ASP A 333 -3.16 -4.60 -10.93
CA ASP A 333 -2.56 -3.87 -12.02
C ASP A 333 -3.67 -3.22 -12.86
N SER A 334 -3.54 -1.91 -13.10
CA SER A 334 -4.46 -1.09 -13.86
C SER A 334 -3.82 -0.62 -15.17
N ILE A 335 -4.65 -0.29 -16.16
CA ILE A 335 -4.20 0.21 -17.47
C ILE A 335 -4.56 1.69 -17.57
N TRP A 336 -3.64 2.53 -17.98
CA TRP A 336 -3.91 3.92 -18.29
C TRP A 336 -4.79 4.06 -19.53
N ALA A 337 -5.87 4.85 -19.45
CA ALA A 337 -6.80 5.06 -20.56
C ALA A 337 -6.16 5.74 -21.79
N GLY A 338 -5.02 6.43 -21.60
CA GLY A 338 -4.27 7.10 -22.69
C GLY A 338 -3.19 6.24 -23.35
N THR A 339 -3.06 4.96 -22.98
CA THR A 339 -2.08 4.05 -23.60
C THR A 339 -2.24 3.96 -25.11
N LYS A 340 -1.12 3.82 -25.82
CA LYS A 340 -1.11 3.56 -27.27
C LYS A 340 -1.12 2.07 -27.61
N ASN A 341 -0.98 1.22 -26.61
CA ASN A 341 -0.88 -0.24 -26.73
C ASN A 341 -1.97 -0.97 -25.91
N PRO A 342 -3.27 -0.62 -26.01
CA PRO A 342 -4.30 -1.17 -25.13
C PRO A 342 -4.41 -2.68 -25.19
N ALA A 343 -4.36 -3.29 -26.39
CA ALA A 343 -4.46 -4.73 -26.54
C ALA A 343 -3.28 -5.49 -25.92
N ALA A 344 -2.05 -4.97 -26.07
CA ALA A 344 -0.88 -5.54 -25.44
C ALA A 344 -0.91 -5.33 -23.91
N SER A 345 -1.40 -4.17 -23.44
CA SER A 345 -1.55 -3.88 -22.01
C SER A 345 -2.54 -4.81 -21.33
N VAL A 346 -3.67 -5.12 -21.99
CA VAL A 346 -4.65 -6.10 -21.50
C VAL A 346 -4.00 -7.46 -21.34
N LYS A 347 -3.32 -7.99 -22.35
CA LYS A 347 -2.62 -9.28 -22.26
C LYS A 347 -1.60 -9.32 -21.13
N TRP A 348 -0.88 -8.21 -20.90
CA TRP A 348 0.08 -8.15 -19.80
C TRP A 348 -0.61 -8.18 -18.43
N VAL A 349 -1.68 -7.41 -18.24
CA VAL A 349 -2.45 -7.42 -16.98
C VAL A 349 -3.09 -8.79 -16.72
N GLU A 350 -3.64 -9.45 -17.74
CA GLU A 350 -4.16 -10.81 -17.63
C GLU A 350 -3.08 -11.82 -17.23
N TYR A 351 -1.88 -11.67 -17.77
CA TYR A 351 -0.76 -12.54 -17.41
C TYR A 351 -0.31 -12.30 -15.97
N LEU A 352 -0.20 -11.03 -15.52
CA LEU A 352 0.11 -10.69 -14.14
C LEU A 352 -0.92 -11.26 -13.15
N ALA A 353 -2.19 -11.28 -13.56
CA ALA A 353 -3.30 -11.79 -12.77
C ALA A 353 -3.49 -13.32 -12.88
N SER A 354 -2.69 -13.99 -13.67
CA SER A 354 -2.76 -15.44 -13.89
C SER A 354 -1.92 -16.24 -12.90
N THR A 355 -2.24 -17.52 -12.75
CA THR A 355 -1.44 -18.48 -11.97
C THR A 355 0.01 -18.55 -12.47
N ALA A 356 0.26 -18.34 -13.77
CA ALA A 356 1.61 -18.41 -14.35
C ALA A 356 2.56 -17.36 -13.72
N CYS A 357 2.12 -16.10 -13.56
CA CYS A 357 2.94 -15.09 -12.89
C CYS A 357 2.82 -15.18 -11.36
N GLN A 358 1.61 -15.39 -10.82
CA GLN A 358 1.41 -15.37 -9.36
C GLN A 358 2.14 -16.55 -8.66
N ASP A 359 2.33 -17.68 -9.32
CA ASP A 359 3.18 -18.76 -8.79
C ASP A 359 4.67 -18.40 -8.80
N VAL A 360 5.14 -17.64 -9.78
CA VAL A 360 6.51 -17.09 -9.78
C VAL A 360 6.69 -16.17 -8.58
N VAL A 361 5.75 -15.25 -8.35
CA VAL A 361 5.76 -14.34 -7.19
C VAL A 361 5.75 -15.13 -5.88
N ALA A 362 4.87 -16.12 -5.76
CA ALA A 362 4.77 -17.02 -4.61
C ALA A 362 6.10 -17.71 -4.29
N SER A 363 6.78 -18.25 -5.32
CA SER A 363 8.06 -18.96 -5.17
C SER A 363 9.18 -18.09 -4.60
N LYS A 364 9.11 -16.77 -4.77
CA LYS A 364 10.10 -15.83 -4.23
C LYS A 364 9.85 -15.52 -2.75
N ALA A 365 8.65 -15.82 -2.22
CA ALA A 365 8.24 -15.47 -0.86
C ALA A 365 8.49 -13.97 -0.56
N VAL A 366 7.81 -13.11 -1.31
CA VAL A 366 7.91 -11.64 -1.17
C VAL A 366 6.60 -11.02 -0.72
N VAL A 367 5.45 -11.52 -1.21
CA VAL A 367 4.07 -11.12 -0.86
C VAL A 367 3.14 -12.32 -0.96
N PHE A 368 1.88 -12.17 -0.54
CA PHE A 368 0.83 -13.15 -0.77
C PHE A 368 0.10 -12.84 -2.08
N PRO A 369 0.26 -13.66 -3.13
CA PRO A 369 -0.48 -13.47 -4.38
C PRO A 369 -2.01 -13.51 -4.18
N ALA A 370 -2.75 -12.89 -5.08
CA ALA A 370 -4.20 -12.79 -4.99
C ALA A 370 -4.92 -14.13 -5.22
N ILE A 371 -4.36 -15.02 -6.05
CA ILE A 371 -4.91 -16.35 -6.31
C ILE A 371 -4.72 -17.22 -5.07
N THR A 372 -5.80 -17.85 -4.62
CA THR A 372 -5.82 -18.62 -3.37
C THR A 372 -4.74 -19.70 -3.35
N THR A 373 -4.61 -20.51 -4.39
CA THR A 373 -3.59 -21.57 -4.46
C THR A 373 -2.16 -21.03 -4.53
N SER A 374 -1.94 -19.89 -5.18
CA SER A 374 -0.64 -19.22 -5.23
C SER A 374 -0.28 -18.60 -3.88
N SER A 375 -1.29 -18.08 -3.15
CA SER A 375 -1.12 -17.58 -1.78
C SER A 375 -0.68 -18.69 -0.80
N GLU A 376 -1.25 -19.89 -0.93
CA GLU A 376 -0.82 -21.06 -0.16
C GLU A 376 0.64 -21.44 -0.48
N LYS A 377 1.03 -21.44 -1.75
CA LYS A 377 2.43 -21.66 -2.17
C LYS A 377 3.38 -20.63 -1.59
N ALA A 378 2.95 -19.36 -1.51
CA ALA A 378 3.76 -18.32 -0.89
C ALA A 378 3.98 -18.59 0.60
N ALA A 379 2.94 -19.01 1.34
CA ALA A 379 3.06 -19.38 2.75
C ALA A 379 4.05 -20.54 2.95
N ASP A 380 3.99 -21.55 2.09
CA ASP A 380 4.94 -22.67 2.10
C ASP A 380 6.37 -22.21 1.77
N ALA A 381 6.54 -21.30 0.83
CA ALA A 381 7.84 -20.74 0.47
C ALA A 381 8.44 -19.89 1.62
N PHE A 382 7.64 -19.11 2.35
CA PHE A 382 8.08 -18.44 3.56
C PHE A 382 8.49 -19.44 4.64
N LYS A 383 7.69 -20.49 4.87
CA LYS A 383 8.00 -21.55 5.82
C LYS A 383 9.30 -22.27 5.47
N ALA A 384 9.56 -22.54 4.21
CA ALA A 384 10.82 -23.13 3.74
C ALA A 384 12.04 -22.25 4.04
N LYS A 385 11.86 -20.92 4.14
CA LYS A 385 12.88 -19.96 4.61
C LYS A 385 12.94 -19.84 6.14
N GLY A 386 12.17 -20.63 6.89
CA GLY A 386 12.10 -20.55 8.35
C GLY A 386 11.27 -19.36 8.89
N ILE A 387 10.45 -18.73 8.06
CA ILE A 387 9.65 -17.56 8.42
C ILE A 387 8.20 -18.01 8.69
N ASP A 388 7.74 -17.86 9.94
CA ASP A 388 6.33 -18.09 10.30
C ASP A 388 5.48 -16.86 9.95
N VAL A 389 4.64 -16.99 8.95
CA VAL A 389 3.75 -15.92 8.47
C VAL A 389 2.30 -16.07 8.98
N SER A 390 2.05 -16.98 9.91
CA SER A 390 0.71 -17.26 10.45
C SER A 390 0.04 -16.01 11.04
N ALA A 391 0.83 -15.09 11.59
CA ALA A 391 0.34 -13.81 12.13
C ALA A 391 -0.40 -12.94 11.10
N PHE A 392 -0.04 -13.04 9.81
CA PHE A 392 -0.72 -12.33 8.73
C PHE A 392 -1.94 -13.10 8.22
N THR A 393 -1.81 -14.41 8.03
CA THR A 393 -2.85 -15.25 7.42
C THR A 393 -4.02 -15.53 8.37
N THR A 394 -3.79 -15.49 9.69
CA THR A 394 -4.83 -15.73 10.71
C THR A 394 -5.98 -14.75 10.60
N HIS A 395 -5.72 -13.48 10.29
CA HIS A 395 -6.78 -12.46 10.16
C HIS A 395 -7.75 -12.77 9.03
N VAL A 396 -7.23 -13.24 7.90
CA VAL A 396 -8.07 -13.66 6.75
C VAL A 396 -8.86 -14.91 7.09
N LYS A 397 -8.21 -15.90 7.71
CA LYS A 397 -8.82 -17.16 8.13
C LYS A 397 -9.95 -16.96 9.16
N ASP A 398 -9.72 -16.09 10.13
CA ASP A 398 -10.64 -15.86 11.25
C ASP A 398 -11.70 -14.79 10.93
N GLY A 399 -11.63 -14.16 9.73
CA GLY A 399 -12.57 -13.11 9.33
C GLY A 399 -12.46 -11.84 10.18
N THR A 400 -11.26 -11.51 10.66
CA THR A 400 -10.97 -10.34 11.49
C THR A 400 -10.31 -9.22 10.70
N THR A 401 -10.43 -9.25 9.39
CA THR A 401 -9.95 -8.19 8.50
C THR A 401 -10.99 -7.08 8.34
N PHE A 402 -10.52 -5.87 8.06
CA PHE A 402 -11.33 -4.73 7.64
C PHE A 402 -10.66 -4.01 6.46
N LEU A 403 -11.45 -3.26 5.69
CA LEU A 403 -10.93 -2.48 4.57
C LEU A 403 -10.60 -1.05 5.02
N LEU A 404 -9.46 -0.53 4.56
CA LEU A 404 -9.23 0.91 4.56
C LEU A 404 -10.23 1.60 3.61
N PRO A 405 -10.47 2.92 3.73
CA PRO A 405 -11.44 3.60 2.89
C PRO A 405 -11.16 3.42 1.40
N ILE A 406 -12.13 2.84 0.70
CA ILE A 406 -12.17 2.80 -0.76
C ILE A 406 -13.20 3.85 -1.19
N ALA A 407 -12.71 5.06 -1.50
CA ALA A 407 -13.56 6.21 -1.76
C ALA A 407 -12.88 7.16 -2.76
N ASP A 408 -13.67 7.96 -3.45
CA ASP A 408 -13.17 9.06 -4.26
C ASP A 408 -12.50 10.13 -3.40
N LYS A 409 -11.73 11.03 -4.01
CA LYS A 409 -11.08 12.18 -3.36
C LYS A 409 -10.04 11.83 -2.28
N ALA A 410 -9.47 10.62 -2.34
CA ALA A 410 -8.51 10.14 -1.34
C ALA A 410 -7.33 11.11 -1.12
N ALA A 411 -6.80 11.71 -2.19
CA ALA A 411 -5.71 12.69 -2.09
C ALA A 411 -6.13 13.95 -1.31
N LYS A 412 -7.37 14.40 -1.44
CA LYS A 412 -7.90 15.54 -0.68
C LYS A 412 -8.12 15.19 0.78
N VAL A 413 -8.65 14.00 1.06
CA VAL A 413 -8.81 13.47 2.43
C VAL A 413 -7.45 13.41 3.12
N GLU A 414 -6.45 12.86 2.46
CA GLU A 414 -5.08 12.77 2.99
C GLU A 414 -4.47 14.16 3.22
N GLY A 415 -4.68 15.12 2.30
CA GLY A 415 -4.22 16.50 2.43
C GLY A 415 -4.79 17.23 3.65
N ILE A 416 -5.98 16.85 4.14
CA ILE A 416 -6.59 17.36 5.37
C ILE A 416 -6.11 16.57 6.59
N MET A 417 -6.14 15.25 6.51
CA MET A 417 -5.90 14.40 7.67
C MET A 417 -4.43 14.29 8.06
N LYS A 418 -3.50 14.30 7.09
CA LYS A 418 -2.07 14.20 7.41
C LYS A 418 -1.59 15.33 8.34
N PRO A 419 -1.76 16.63 8.02
CA PRO A 419 -1.35 17.70 8.93
C PRO A 419 -2.12 17.69 10.25
N ALA A 420 -3.38 17.25 10.28
CA ALA A 420 -4.15 17.13 11.51
C ALA A 420 -3.59 16.04 12.43
N MET A 421 -3.30 14.86 11.90
CA MET A 421 -2.70 13.76 12.65
C MET A 421 -1.26 14.08 13.08
N ASP A 422 -0.46 14.72 12.23
CA ASP A 422 0.89 15.17 12.58
C ASP A 422 0.85 16.15 13.76
N ALA A 423 -0.14 17.06 13.80
CA ALA A 423 -0.31 18.00 14.91
C ALA A 423 -0.69 17.30 16.22
N VAL A 424 -1.53 16.26 16.15
CA VAL A 424 -1.91 15.47 17.34
C VAL A 424 -0.72 14.64 17.82
N LEU A 425 -0.03 13.93 16.93
CA LEU A 425 1.11 13.09 17.28
C LEU A 425 2.29 13.88 17.85
N SER A 426 2.49 15.12 17.38
CA SER A 426 3.52 16.02 17.93
C SER A 426 3.09 16.78 19.20
N GLY A 427 1.92 16.45 19.77
CA GLY A 427 1.42 17.09 21.00
C GLY A 427 0.97 18.55 20.84
N LYS A 428 0.90 19.07 19.59
CA LYS A 428 0.48 20.45 19.31
C LYS A 428 -1.03 20.66 19.44
N LYS A 429 -1.81 19.58 19.20
CA LYS A 429 -3.26 19.58 19.34
C LYS A 429 -3.72 18.28 20.04
N PRO A 430 -4.82 18.33 20.80
CA PRO A 430 -5.42 17.12 21.38
C PRO A 430 -6.11 16.29 20.30
N ALA A 431 -6.33 14.99 20.54
CA ALA A 431 -7.04 14.10 19.61
C ALA A 431 -8.46 14.59 19.28
N SER A 432 -9.14 15.29 20.20
CA SER A 432 -10.46 15.88 19.95
C SER A 432 -10.47 16.95 18.83
N SER A 433 -9.32 17.52 18.48
CA SER A 433 -9.20 18.45 17.35
C SER A 433 -9.44 17.77 15.98
N LEU A 434 -9.44 16.43 15.93
CA LEU A 434 -9.74 15.68 14.71
C LEU A 434 -11.19 15.84 14.27
N SER A 435 -12.11 16.29 15.16
CA SER A 435 -13.49 16.65 14.77
C SER A 435 -13.52 17.81 13.75
N GLU A 436 -12.61 18.77 13.83
CA GLU A 436 -12.48 19.84 12.85
C GLU A 436 -12.04 19.29 11.48
N ALA A 437 -11.02 18.41 11.47
CA ALA A 437 -10.56 17.76 10.26
C ALA A 437 -11.65 16.86 9.65
N ASN A 438 -12.41 16.14 10.48
CA ASN A 438 -13.55 15.34 10.05
C ASN A 438 -14.62 16.18 9.31
N ASN A 439 -14.96 17.36 9.85
CA ASN A 439 -15.90 18.28 9.20
C ASN A 439 -15.38 18.74 7.84
N GLN A 440 -14.09 19.05 7.70
CA GLN A 440 -13.47 19.43 6.43
C GLN A 440 -13.48 18.28 5.43
N VAL A 441 -13.16 17.06 5.87
CA VAL A 441 -13.23 15.85 5.03
C VAL A 441 -14.65 15.61 4.53
N ASN A 442 -15.63 15.62 5.43
CA ASN A 442 -17.04 15.37 5.07
C ASN A 442 -17.60 16.46 4.17
N ALA A 443 -17.11 17.70 4.25
CA ALA A 443 -17.49 18.76 3.32
C ALA A 443 -17.04 18.51 1.86
N LEU A 444 -16.01 17.68 1.66
CA LEU A 444 -15.59 17.29 0.30
C LEU A 444 -16.68 16.50 -0.45
N PHE A 445 -17.56 15.79 0.26
CA PHE A 445 -18.53 14.84 -0.32
C PHE A 445 -19.97 15.37 -0.39
N LYS A 446 -20.17 16.63 0.01
CA LYS A 446 -21.46 17.36 -0.09
C LYS A 446 -21.68 18.04 -1.46
#